data_3cfd6601c1d0ab63ff1e39825c7c3170
#
_entry.id   3cfd6601c1d0ab63ff1e39825c7c3170
#
_cell.length_a   1.000
_cell.length_b   1.000
_cell.length_c   1.000
_cell.angle_alpha   90.00
_cell.angle_beta   90.00
_cell.angle_gamma   90.00
#
_symmetry.space_group_name_H-M   'P 1'
#
loop_
_entity.id
_entity.type
_entity.pdbx_description
1 polymer ?
#
loop_
_entity_poly.entity_id
_entity_poly.type
_entity_poly.pdbx_seq_one_letter_code
_entity_poly.pdbx_strand_id
1 'polypeptide(L)'
;MQIQSKVAVCLICGNEEAIIGRALDSAFTVSDTVIVVRAIGGQKPDKSLQIARERGCIVGEYHNSPATASWPFVDDFAAARNEAFRLAAVTPAEWFMWMDCDDTLPEGMGETIKQACTDTKEDWILAEYELPQHCKSVLRERLFRRGTAAWFNGVHEKCIPVTEDKDKDTLQVRVRKDIRIVHQPLDAKTGSQERNLNILLWRYQEMQHLAFYLHYEFFLLGKREEAVKYGLQALRLDNLDGVYRYEVFLNLAMMAEKNEHGQDLLQRAIKLCDSRREAYHLLALLQMDAGQSAEAVKTAEHCLTIKEPKIYEWTHRPEIYGWKGHATLAWAHRANGDEDKAAEIEEKMLEDGGKPRISLLHATRGRWSQAIQTMNMWLSRATNPMSVEHIFAIDEDDKETDEKLARFRAVISDRGYSVGAWNAAADSASGDMLIQIADDFEPPVGWDRLIVEALGEDIAEPKVLRVSDGNRTDGLITCAIVTREWHHKHGLFHGEYRNVYSDNDLTTTATKAGAIIEAPQIVIRHHHPFFNDKVKMDATYERGNDPAEYKRAKAIYAKRHPELV
;
A
#
# COMPACT_ATOMS: atom_id res chain seq x y z
N MET A 1 4.85 46.58 7.86
CA MET A 1 5.82 45.93 6.99
C MET A 1 5.46 44.46 6.98
N GLN A 2 4.90 43.92 5.91
CA GLN A 2 4.79 42.49 5.75
C GLN A 2 6.22 41.94 5.68
N ILE A 3 6.54 40.99 6.53
CA ILE A 3 7.83 40.27 6.44
C ILE A 3 7.75 39.47 5.16
N GLN A 4 8.53 39.88 4.15
CA GLN A 4 8.62 39.15 2.90
C GLN A 4 9.14 37.74 3.21
N SER A 5 8.44 36.71 2.77
CA SER A 5 8.82 35.33 3.07
C SER A 5 10.22 35.04 2.53
N LYS A 6 11.08 34.48 3.38
CA LYS A 6 12.43 34.07 3.01
C LYS A 6 12.48 32.77 2.20
N VAL A 7 11.33 32.18 1.92
CA VAL A 7 11.19 30.87 1.26
C VAL A 7 10.69 31.06 -0.16
N ALA A 8 11.27 30.38 -1.13
CA ALA A 8 10.70 30.14 -2.44
C ALA A 8 10.16 28.72 -2.52
N VAL A 9 8.91 28.55 -2.92
CA VAL A 9 8.32 27.23 -3.13
C VAL A 9 8.46 26.85 -4.58
N CYS A 10 9.14 25.74 -4.87
CA CYS A 10 9.50 25.26 -6.19
C CYS A 10 8.70 24.01 -6.54
N LEU A 11 7.88 24.06 -7.59
CA LEU A 11 7.12 22.95 -8.12
C LEU A 11 7.59 22.59 -9.52
N ILE A 12 7.55 21.31 -9.84
CA ILE A 12 7.52 20.85 -11.23
C ILE A 12 6.13 20.32 -11.53
N CYS A 13 5.61 20.54 -12.74
CA CYS A 13 4.30 20.02 -13.15
C CYS A 13 4.37 19.31 -14.50
N GLY A 14 3.58 18.26 -14.63
CA GLY A 14 3.20 17.69 -15.90
C GLY A 14 1.98 18.41 -16.50
N ASN A 15 1.11 17.67 -17.16
CA ASN A 15 -0.24 18.07 -17.53
C ASN A 15 -1.17 17.78 -16.35
N GLU A 16 -1.31 18.73 -15.44
CA GLU A 16 -1.96 18.56 -14.13
C GLU A 16 -2.96 19.68 -13.83
N GLU A 17 -3.65 20.20 -14.87
CA GLU A 17 -4.63 21.30 -14.73
C GLU A 17 -5.72 21.02 -13.70
N ALA A 18 -6.06 19.74 -13.46
CA ALA A 18 -7.10 19.35 -12.52
C ALA A 18 -6.68 19.48 -11.04
N ILE A 19 -5.37 19.45 -10.72
CA ILE A 19 -4.88 19.40 -9.34
C ILE A 19 -3.90 20.52 -8.96
N ILE A 20 -3.22 21.11 -9.92
CA ILE A 20 -2.19 22.14 -9.64
C ILE A 20 -2.74 23.29 -8.77
N GLY A 21 -4.02 23.63 -8.92
CA GLY A 21 -4.67 24.68 -8.11
C GLY A 21 -4.55 24.44 -6.61
N ARG A 22 -4.78 23.20 -6.17
CA ARG A 22 -4.71 22.77 -4.77
C ARG A 22 -3.28 22.85 -4.20
N ALA A 23 -2.29 22.42 -4.99
CA ALA A 23 -0.88 22.51 -4.59
C ALA A 23 -0.44 23.98 -4.47
N LEU A 24 -0.89 24.86 -5.38
CA LEU A 24 -0.62 26.29 -5.33
C LEU A 24 -1.28 26.96 -4.10
N ASP A 25 -2.50 26.58 -3.73
CA ASP A 25 -3.16 27.07 -2.52
C ASP A 25 -2.31 26.74 -1.29
N SER A 26 -1.77 25.54 -1.20
CA SER A 26 -0.82 25.15 -0.14
C SER A 26 0.50 25.94 -0.21
N ALA A 27 1.10 26.08 -1.39
CA ALA A 27 2.36 26.79 -1.60
C ALA A 27 2.27 28.28 -1.18
N PHE A 28 1.17 28.96 -1.50
CA PHE A 28 0.93 30.35 -1.13
C PHE A 28 0.74 30.57 0.37
N THR A 29 0.42 29.55 1.16
CA THR A 29 0.46 29.66 2.64
C THR A 29 1.88 29.83 3.16
N VAL A 30 2.89 29.33 2.44
CA VAL A 30 4.31 29.41 2.79
C VAL A 30 4.93 30.70 2.29
N SER A 31 4.67 31.08 1.04
CA SER A 31 5.38 32.20 0.39
C SER A 31 4.59 32.79 -0.77
N ASP A 32 4.78 34.11 -0.98
CA ASP A 32 4.35 34.79 -2.20
C ASP A 32 5.29 34.50 -3.41
N THR A 33 6.46 33.91 -3.16
CA THR A 33 7.42 33.51 -4.18
C THR A 33 7.22 32.03 -4.50
N VAL A 34 6.42 31.74 -5.52
CA VAL A 34 6.12 30.39 -5.98
C VAL A 34 6.61 30.22 -7.41
N ILE A 35 7.43 29.19 -7.64
CA ILE A 35 8.02 28.84 -8.94
C ILE A 35 7.36 27.57 -9.45
N VAL A 36 6.95 27.56 -10.73
CA VAL A 36 6.39 26.37 -11.38
C VAL A 36 7.13 26.12 -12.69
N VAL A 37 7.75 24.96 -12.82
CA VAL A 37 8.40 24.52 -14.05
C VAL A 37 7.61 23.38 -14.68
N ARG A 38 7.14 23.58 -15.92
CA ARG A 38 6.46 22.53 -16.69
C ARG A 38 7.48 21.57 -17.30
N ALA A 39 7.24 20.26 -17.12
CA ALA A 39 8.09 19.18 -17.61
C ALA A 39 7.20 18.06 -18.19
N ILE A 40 6.86 18.13 -19.49
CA ILE A 40 5.88 17.24 -20.14
C ILE A 40 6.44 16.39 -21.29
N GLY A 41 7.74 16.54 -21.62
CA GLY A 41 8.31 15.93 -22.81
C GLY A 41 7.66 16.43 -24.09
N GLY A 42 7.38 15.52 -25.03
CA GLY A 42 6.73 15.83 -26.31
C GLY A 42 5.20 15.90 -26.26
N GLN A 43 4.56 15.89 -25.08
CA GLN A 43 3.10 16.00 -24.96
C GLN A 43 2.60 17.40 -25.30
N LYS A 44 1.35 17.47 -25.79
CA LYS A 44 0.68 18.74 -25.95
C LYS A 44 0.39 19.34 -24.56
N PRO A 45 0.76 20.62 -24.33
CA PRO A 45 0.51 21.27 -23.05
C PRO A 45 -0.98 21.42 -22.74
N ASP A 46 -1.36 21.22 -21.47
CA ASP A 46 -2.65 21.63 -20.91
C ASP A 46 -2.60 23.05 -20.33
N LYS A 47 -3.58 23.42 -19.50
CA LYS A 47 -3.66 24.74 -18.89
C LYS A 47 -2.88 24.89 -17.58
N SER A 48 -2.11 23.90 -17.13
CA SER A 48 -1.39 23.93 -15.84
C SER A 48 -0.54 25.19 -15.69
N LEU A 49 0.28 25.51 -16.71
CA LEU A 49 1.15 26.68 -16.66
C LEU A 49 0.40 28.02 -16.78
N GLN A 50 -0.75 28.03 -17.47
CA GLN A 50 -1.64 29.19 -17.51
C GLN A 50 -2.22 29.47 -16.12
N ILE A 51 -2.74 28.45 -15.43
CA ILE A 51 -3.26 28.55 -14.05
C ILE A 51 -2.20 29.10 -13.11
N ALA A 52 -0.96 28.61 -13.22
CA ALA A 52 0.14 29.11 -12.40
C ALA A 52 0.44 30.60 -12.66
N ARG A 53 0.48 31.05 -13.93
CA ARG A 53 0.68 32.48 -14.30
C ARG A 53 -0.44 33.37 -13.77
N GLU A 54 -1.70 32.96 -13.92
CA GLU A 54 -2.86 33.71 -13.47
C GLU A 54 -2.87 33.90 -11.94
N ARG A 55 -2.24 32.97 -11.20
CA ARG A 55 -2.04 33.05 -9.75
C ARG A 55 -0.78 33.81 -9.33
N GLY A 56 0.00 34.36 -10.27
CA GLY A 56 1.19 35.16 -9.98
C GLY A 56 2.47 34.37 -9.76
N CYS A 57 2.50 33.09 -10.12
CA CYS A 57 3.74 32.29 -10.03
C CYS A 57 4.78 32.73 -11.06
N ILE A 58 6.05 32.59 -10.70
CA ILE A 58 7.18 32.61 -11.65
C ILE A 58 7.15 31.27 -12.39
N VAL A 59 7.07 31.30 -13.71
CA VAL A 59 6.92 30.09 -14.50
C VAL A 59 8.10 29.85 -15.43
N GLY A 60 8.48 28.58 -15.60
CA GLY A 60 9.48 28.11 -16.53
C GLY A 60 9.06 26.83 -17.23
N GLU A 61 9.88 26.39 -18.18
CA GLU A 61 9.69 25.15 -18.91
C GLU A 61 11.00 24.38 -18.97
N TYR A 62 10.92 23.08 -18.72
CA TYR A 62 11.99 22.13 -18.99
C TYR A 62 11.67 21.39 -20.27
N HIS A 63 12.64 21.31 -21.17
CA HIS A 63 12.55 20.58 -22.43
C HIS A 63 13.49 19.38 -22.40
N ASN A 64 13.00 18.24 -22.88
CA ASN A 64 13.79 17.04 -23.02
C ASN A 64 15.02 17.29 -23.92
N SER A 65 16.05 16.48 -23.72
CA SER A 65 17.21 16.48 -24.60
C SER A 65 16.82 16.15 -26.06
N PRO A 66 17.59 16.53 -27.06
CA PRO A 66 17.30 16.20 -28.47
C PRO A 66 17.12 14.70 -28.73
N ALA A 67 17.82 13.84 -27.97
CA ALA A 67 17.76 12.39 -28.12
C ALA A 67 16.41 11.80 -27.65
N THR A 68 15.73 12.48 -26.75
CA THR A 68 14.47 12.05 -26.11
C THR A 68 13.31 13.02 -26.39
N ALA A 69 13.49 13.98 -27.28
CA ALA A 69 12.50 15.03 -27.57
C ALA A 69 11.12 14.49 -28.00
N SER A 70 11.07 13.29 -28.59
CA SER A 70 9.82 12.64 -29.01
C SER A 70 9.15 11.83 -27.89
N TRP A 71 9.77 11.67 -26.72
CA TRP A 71 9.16 10.93 -25.64
C TRP A 71 7.92 11.63 -25.10
N PRO A 72 6.82 10.90 -24.81
CA PRO A 72 5.60 11.49 -24.29
C PRO A 72 5.69 11.83 -22.79
N PHE A 73 6.88 11.90 -22.23
CA PHE A 73 7.15 12.21 -20.82
C PHE A 73 8.51 12.89 -20.66
N VAL A 74 8.73 13.49 -19.51
CA VAL A 74 10.01 14.12 -19.15
C VAL A 74 11.13 13.07 -19.09
N ASP A 75 12.32 13.41 -19.56
CA ASP A 75 13.49 12.52 -19.57
C ASP A 75 14.40 12.69 -18.34
N ASP A 76 14.26 13.81 -17.61
CA ASP A 76 15.08 14.14 -16.45
C ASP A 76 14.32 15.01 -15.43
N PHE A 77 13.77 14.38 -14.41
CA PHE A 77 13.09 15.07 -13.31
C PHE A 77 14.06 15.92 -12.47
N ALA A 78 15.31 15.48 -12.28
CA ALA A 78 16.31 16.23 -11.54
C ALA A 78 16.65 17.53 -12.26
N ALA A 79 16.80 17.49 -13.57
CA ALA A 79 17.05 18.68 -14.38
C ALA A 79 15.86 19.66 -14.34
N ALA A 80 14.64 19.16 -14.39
CA ALA A 80 13.44 19.99 -14.24
C ALA A 80 13.37 20.66 -12.86
N ARG A 81 13.69 19.94 -11.77
CA ARG A 81 13.76 20.51 -10.41
C ARG A 81 14.91 21.53 -10.26
N ASN A 82 16.07 21.26 -10.87
CA ASN A 82 17.20 22.20 -10.90
C ASN A 82 16.83 23.49 -11.64
N GLU A 83 16.02 23.41 -12.71
CA GLU A 83 15.51 24.60 -13.39
C GLU A 83 14.60 25.44 -12.48
N ALA A 84 13.75 24.79 -11.67
CA ALA A 84 12.96 25.51 -10.66
C ALA A 84 13.86 26.18 -9.61
N PHE A 85 14.91 25.52 -9.15
CA PHE A 85 15.89 26.10 -8.23
C PHE A 85 16.68 27.25 -8.86
N ARG A 86 17.03 27.14 -10.15
CA ARG A 86 17.68 28.22 -10.90
C ARG A 86 16.79 29.47 -10.96
N LEU A 87 15.50 29.30 -11.22
CA LEU A 87 14.53 30.41 -11.21
C LEU A 87 14.34 30.98 -9.78
N ALA A 88 14.35 30.13 -8.76
CA ALA A 88 14.30 30.59 -7.38
C ALA A 88 15.54 31.39 -6.97
N ALA A 89 16.71 31.05 -7.49
CA ALA A 89 17.98 31.70 -7.15
C ALA A 89 18.07 33.16 -7.59
N VAL A 90 17.26 33.61 -8.54
CA VAL A 90 17.22 35.04 -8.94
C VAL A 90 16.24 35.87 -8.10
N THR A 91 15.53 35.26 -7.16
CA THR A 91 14.65 35.91 -6.20
C THR A 91 15.42 36.24 -4.90
N PRO A 92 14.87 37.05 -3.99
CA PRO A 92 15.51 37.32 -2.70
C PRO A 92 15.38 36.18 -1.67
N ALA A 93 14.74 35.06 -2.01
CA ALA A 93 14.53 33.94 -1.08
C ALA A 93 15.87 33.33 -0.59
N GLU A 94 15.96 33.01 0.70
CA GLU A 94 17.11 32.39 1.35
C GLU A 94 16.97 30.86 1.43
N TRP A 95 15.73 30.36 1.32
CA TRP A 95 15.38 28.95 1.41
C TRP A 95 14.59 28.52 0.18
N PHE A 96 14.82 27.30 -0.30
CA PHE A 96 14.05 26.64 -1.35
C PHE A 96 13.31 25.47 -0.76
N MET A 97 11.99 25.46 -0.92
CA MET A 97 11.13 24.33 -0.61
C MET A 97 10.67 23.67 -1.90
N TRP A 98 10.71 22.36 -2.01
CA TRP A 98 10.11 21.69 -3.15
C TRP A 98 8.81 21.00 -2.77
N MET A 99 7.87 21.00 -3.71
CA MET A 99 6.60 20.28 -3.65
C MET A 99 6.29 19.68 -5.01
N ASP A 100 5.55 18.59 -5.02
CA ASP A 100 4.90 18.05 -6.23
C ASP A 100 3.49 18.63 -6.37
N CYS A 101 2.91 18.57 -7.58
CA CYS A 101 1.56 19.11 -7.82
C CYS A 101 0.44 18.31 -7.12
N ASP A 102 0.75 17.13 -6.66
CA ASP A 102 -0.13 16.27 -5.85
C ASP A 102 0.19 16.31 -4.34
N ASP A 103 1.06 17.26 -3.92
CA ASP A 103 1.31 17.54 -2.51
C ASP A 103 0.40 18.64 -1.98
N THR A 104 0.01 18.53 -0.71
CA THR A 104 -0.74 19.56 0.03
C THR A 104 -0.16 19.76 1.42
N LEU A 105 -0.46 20.90 2.03
CA LEU A 105 -0.08 21.22 3.39
C LEU A 105 -1.32 21.26 4.29
N PRO A 106 -1.28 20.65 5.48
CA PRO A 106 -2.31 20.84 6.50
C PRO A 106 -2.47 22.31 6.90
N GLU A 107 -3.62 22.66 7.44
CA GLU A 107 -3.90 24.01 7.94
C GLU A 107 -2.85 24.47 8.98
N GLY A 108 -2.40 25.72 8.87
CA GLY A 108 -1.38 26.30 9.76
C GLY A 108 0.07 25.88 9.42
N MET A 109 0.28 24.92 8.53
CA MET A 109 1.61 24.40 8.25
C MET A 109 2.53 25.43 7.57
N GLY A 110 1.98 26.34 6.78
CA GLY A 110 2.73 27.41 6.15
C GLY A 110 3.48 28.28 7.17
N GLU A 111 2.85 28.66 8.27
CA GLU A 111 3.49 29.43 9.35
C GLU A 111 4.56 28.61 10.08
N THR A 112 4.31 27.32 10.34
CA THR A 112 5.30 26.42 10.93
C THR A 112 6.58 26.34 10.08
N ILE A 113 6.43 26.28 8.75
CA ILE A 113 7.55 26.25 7.79
C ILE A 113 8.32 27.58 7.82
N LYS A 114 7.63 28.72 7.75
CA LYS A 114 8.26 30.05 7.83
C LYS A 114 9.08 30.21 9.10
N GLN A 115 8.51 29.81 10.23
CA GLN A 115 9.18 29.86 11.53
C GLN A 115 10.41 28.96 11.54
N ALA A 116 10.30 27.73 11.02
CA ALA A 116 11.43 26.80 10.94
C ALA A 116 12.61 27.37 10.13
N CYS A 117 12.34 28.05 9.02
CA CYS A 117 13.37 28.69 8.19
C CYS A 117 13.99 29.93 8.83
N THR A 118 13.31 30.55 9.79
CA THR A 118 13.82 31.72 10.51
C THR A 118 14.70 31.32 11.69
N ASP A 119 14.32 30.26 12.40
CA ASP A 119 14.91 29.86 13.70
C ASP A 119 16.05 28.85 13.57
N THR A 120 16.55 28.62 12.36
CA THR A 120 17.56 27.57 12.12
C THR A 120 18.84 28.10 11.51
N LYS A 121 19.97 27.50 11.89
CA LYS A 121 21.28 27.73 11.28
C LYS A 121 21.67 26.59 10.32
N GLU A 122 20.91 25.50 10.34
CA GLU A 122 21.15 24.34 9.53
C GLU A 122 20.95 24.65 8.04
N ASP A 123 21.52 23.81 7.20
CA ASP A 123 21.51 23.98 5.73
C ASP A 123 20.26 23.32 5.12
N TRP A 124 19.81 22.20 5.70
CA TRP A 124 18.66 21.42 5.23
C TRP A 124 17.68 21.11 6.35
N ILE A 125 16.39 21.02 6.00
CA ILE A 125 15.34 20.55 6.89
C ILE A 125 14.65 19.34 6.26
N LEU A 126 14.66 18.22 6.99
CA LEU A 126 13.85 17.04 6.70
C LEU A 126 12.49 17.20 7.35
N ALA A 127 11.44 16.97 6.58
CA ALA A 127 10.05 17.04 7.01
C ALA A 127 9.36 15.68 6.85
N GLU A 128 8.25 15.51 7.54
CA GLU A 128 7.42 14.32 7.42
C GLU A 128 6.62 14.36 6.12
N TYR A 129 6.76 13.32 5.32
CA TYR A 129 6.04 13.13 4.06
C TYR A 129 5.05 11.98 4.22
N GLU A 130 3.79 12.33 4.28
CA GLU A 130 2.70 11.38 4.45
C GLU A 130 2.25 10.83 3.11
N LEU A 131 2.18 9.50 3.03
CA LEU A 131 1.73 8.73 1.88
C LEU A 131 0.46 7.96 2.27
N PRO A 132 -0.72 8.60 2.32
CA PRO A 132 -1.95 8.00 2.84
C PRO A 132 -2.34 6.70 2.12
N GLN A 133 -2.12 6.60 0.81
CA GLN A 133 -2.42 5.39 0.04
C GLN A 133 -1.58 4.18 0.45
N HIS A 134 -0.44 4.41 1.12
CA HIS A 134 0.45 3.37 1.60
C HIS A 134 0.41 3.22 3.12
N CYS A 135 -0.49 3.96 3.81
CA CYS A 135 -0.53 4.05 5.28
C CYS A 135 0.87 4.28 5.88
N LYS A 136 1.67 5.14 5.24
CA LYS A 136 3.09 5.31 5.52
C LYS A 136 3.46 6.79 5.60
N SER A 137 4.38 7.10 6.53
CA SER A 137 5.06 8.38 6.59
C SER A 137 6.57 8.16 6.54
N VAL A 138 7.27 9.02 5.81
CA VAL A 138 8.73 8.97 5.68
C VAL A 138 9.33 10.35 5.84
N LEU A 139 10.55 10.43 6.36
CA LEU A 139 11.28 11.69 6.36
C LEU A 139 11.90 11.95 4.99
N ARG A 140 11.65 13.17 4.47
CA ARG A 140 12.22 13.62 3.20
C ARG A 140 12.82 15.00 3.36
N GLU A 141 13.90 15.23 2.64
CA GLU A 141 14.51 16.55 2.49
C GLU A 141 13.53 17.47 1.75
N ARG A 142 13.01 18.50 2.42
CA ARG A 142 11.99 19.39 1.84
C ARG A 142 12.40 20.83 1.70
N LEU A 143 13.32 21.29 2.55
CA LEU A 143 13.77 22.68 2.54
C LEU A 143 15.29 22.71 2.53
N PHE A 144 15.83 23.57 1.68
CA PHE A 144 17.26 23.75 1.46
C PHE A 144 17.61 25.22 1.55
N ARG A 145 18.69 25.54 2.25
CA ARG A 145 19.28 26.88 2.17
C ARG A 145 19.79 27.12 0.75
N ARG A 146 19.59 28.32 0.22
CA ARG A 146 20.04 28.69 -1.12
C ARG A 146 21.49 28.25 -1.38
N GLY A 147 21.73 27.59 -2.51
CA GLY A 147 23.05 27.16 -2.97
C GLY A 147 23.65 25.97 -2.22
N THR A 148 22.89 25.26 -1.38
CA THR A 148 23.40 24.10 -0.65
C THR A 148 22.95 22.76 -1.22
N ALA A 149 22.07 22.75 -2.23
CA ALA A 149 21.51 21.52 -2.79
C ALA A 149 21.34 21.59 -4.31
N ALA A 150 21.55 20.47 -4.97
CA ALA A 150 21.17 20.22 -6.35
C ALA A 150 20.54 18.85 -6.49
N TRP A 151 19.67 18.69 -7.47
CA TRP A 151 19.04 17.41 -7.78
C TRP A 151 19.90 16.59 -8.71
N PHE A 152 19.93 15.28 -8.47
CA PHE A 152 20.71 14.30 -9.21
C PHE A 152 19.86 13.05 -9.48
N ASN A 153 20.15 12.31 -10.53
CA ASN A 153 19.39 11.25 -11.18
C ASN A 153 18.18 11.75 -11.97
N GLY A 154 17.96 11.17 -13.14
CA GLY A 154 16.84 11.54 -14.03
C GLY A 154 15.47 11.11 -13.50
N VAL A 155 15.43 10.07 -12.71
CA VAL A 155 14.28 9.56 -11.94
C VAL A 155 14.79 8.93 -10.64
N HIS A 156 13.96 8.82 -9.62
CA HIS A 156 14.37 8.55 -8.24
C HIS A 156 15.43 9.57 -7.79
N GLU A 157 15.09 10.83 -8.00
CA GLU A 157 15.98 11.97 -7.77
C GLU A 157 16.41 12.04 -6.30
N LYS A 158 17.65 12.39 -6.12
CA LYS A 158 18.24 12.68 -4.82
C LYS A 158 18.75 14.10 -4.77
N CYS A 159 18.59 14.77 -3.66
CA CYS A 159 19.35 15.97 -3.39
C CYS A 159 20.77 15.62 -2.97
N ILE A 160 21.74 16.25 -3.59
CA ILE A 160 23.15 16.19 -3.23
C ILE A 160 23.63 17.55 -2.73
N PRO A 161 24.53 17.60 -1.72
CA PRO A 161 25.16 18.83 -1.30
C PRO A 161 25.94 19.49 -2.44
N VAL A 162 25.73 20.78 -2.61
CA VAL A 162 26.50 21.61 -3.56
C VAL A 162 27.08 22.77 -2.77
N THR A 163 28.34 22.71 -2.39
CA THR A 163 29.04 23.84 -1.79
C THR A 163 30.50 23.75 -2.19
N GLU A 164 31.07 24.88 -2.66
CA GLU A 164 32.49 24.97 -3.03
C GLU A 164 33.42 24.78 -1.81
N ASP A 165 32.90 25.05 -0.57
CA ASP A 165 33.69 25.10 0.66
C ASP A 165 33.27 24.12 1.75
N LYS A 166 32.28 23.23 1.53
CA LYS A 166 31.80 22.30 2.56
C LYS A 166 31.75 20.88 2.05
N ASP A 167 32.51 20.00 2.66
CA ASP A 167 32.40 18.56 2.47
C ASP A 167 31.05 18.03 2.96
N LYS A 168 30.63 16.87 2.46
CA LYS A 168 29.39 16.19 2.84
C LYS A 168 29.25 16.04 4.36
N ASP A 169 30.36 15.86 5.09
CA ASP A 169 30.40 15.69 6.54
C ASP A 169 30.18 16.99 7.34
N THR A 170 30.17 18.15 6.68
CA THR A 170 29.89 19.44 7.31
C THR A 170 28.47 19.95 7.09
N LEU A 171 27.67 19.26 6.25
CA LEU A 171 26.28 19.64 6.01
C LEU A 171 25.46 19.49 7.31
N GLN A 172 24.81 20.58 7.73
CA GLN A 172 23.96 20.56 8.90
C GLN A 172 22.50 20.32 8.52
N VAL A 173 21.94 19.26 9.06
CA VAL A 173 20.57 18.80 8.75
C VAL A 173 19.73 18.80 10.02
N ARG A 174 18.53 19.38 9.93
CA ARG A 174 17.54 19.39 10.99
C ARG A 174 16.33 18.53 10.62
N VAL A 175 15.90 17.67 11.54
CA VAL A 175 14.67 16.89 11.40
C VAL A 175 13.53 17.63 12.10
N ARG A 176 12.42 17.87 11.38
CA ARG A 176 11.21 18.54 11.86
C ARG A 176 9.99 17.66 11.55
N LYS A 177 9.65 16.76 12.49
CA LYS A 177 8.46 15.89 12.38
C LYS A 177 7.13 16.63 12.53
N ASP A 178 7.15 17.84 13.05
CA ASP A 178 6.01 18.75 13.13
C ASP A 178 5.70 19.46 11.80
N ILE A 179 6.61 19.39 10.82
CA ILE A 179 6.34 19.83 9.45
C ILE A 179 5.86 18.61 8.65
N ARG A 180 4.63 18.68 8.12
CA ARG A 180 3.96 17.59 7.43
C ARG A 180 3.57 18.03 6.03
N ILE A 181 3.93 17.23 5.03
CA ILE A 181 3.50 17.37 3.64
C ILE A 181 2.72 16.11 3.28
N VAL A 182 1.52 16.25 2.73
CA VAL A 182 0.62 15.14 2.43
C VAL A 182 0.55 14.92 0.93
N HIS A 183 0.89 13.72 0.49
CA HIS A 183 0.77 13.30 -0.91
C HIS A 183 -0.66 12.86 -1.22
N GLN A 184 -1.32 13.55 -2.13
CA GLN A 184 -2.73 13.34 -2.48
C GLN A 184 -2.93 13.28 -4.01
N PRO A 185 -2.47 12.24 -4.70
CA PRO A 185 -2.76 12.06 -6.11
C PRO A 185 -4.27 11.86 -6.34
N LEU A 186 -4.78 12.25 -7.50
CA LEU A 186 -6.21 12.07 -7.85
C LEU A 186 -6.57 10.60 -8.03
N ASP A 187 -5.77 9.87 -8.78
CA ASP A 187 -5.91 8.43 -9.03
C ASP A 187 -4.52 7.80 -9.18
N ALA A 188 -4.45 6.47 -9.10
CA ALA A 188 -3.21 5.77 -9.39
C ALA A 188 -2.73 6.13 -10.80
N LYS A 189 -1.62 6.89 -10.90
CA LYS A 189 -1.02 7.28 -12.19
C LYS A 189 -0.61 6.02 -12.94
N THR A 190 -1.39 5.62 -13.94
CA THR A 190 -1.04 4.50 -14.82
C THR A 190 0.16 4.89 -15.69
N GLY A 191 1.11 3.96 -15.89
CA GLY A 191 2.28 4.17 -16.77
C GLY A 191 3.49 4.85 -16.11
N SER A 192 3.45 5.19 -14.83
CA SER A 192 4.61 5.78 -14.14
C SER A 192 5.81 4.82 -14.07
N GLN A 193 5.57 3.54 -13.85
CA GLN A 193 6.62 2.51 -13.79
C GLN A 193 7.30 2.31 -15.16
N GLU A 194 6.52 2.24 -16.23
CA GLU A 194 7.08 2.11 -17.59
C GLU A 194 7.90 3.34 -17.98
N ARG A 195 7.43 4.54 -17.67
CA ARG A 195 8.18 5.78 -17.83
C ARG A 195 9.49 5.75 -17.08
N ASN A 196 9.47 5.42 -15.79
CA ASN A 196 10.65 5.35 -14.94
C ASN A 196 11.66 4.37 -15.49
N LEU A 197 11.19 3.18 -15.90
CA LEU A 197 12.05 2.17 -16.50
C LEU A 197 12.73 2.66 -17.78
N ASN A 198 12.01 3.37 -18.68
CA ASN A 198 12.58 3.91 -19.90
C ASN A 198 13.69 4.94 -19.60
N ILE A 199 13.46 5.85 -18.64
CA ILE A 199 14.47 6.83 -18.21
C ILE A 199 15.71 6.12 -17.65
N LEU A 200 15.50 5.13 -16.76
CA LEU A 200 16.60 4.38 -16.15
C LEU A 200 17.43 3.62 -17.18
N LEU A 201 16.79 2.90 -18.11
CA LEU A 201 17.49 2.14 -19.16
C LEU A 201 18.30 3.06 -20.07
N TRP A 202 17.77 4.23 -20.41
CA TRP A 202 18.48 5.20 -21.23
C TRP A 202 19.71 5.76 -20.50
N ARG A 203 19.53 6.14 -19.22
CA ARG A 203 20.60 6.71 -18.40
C ARG A 203 21.65 5.68 -17.94
N TYR A 204 21.26 4.42 -17.81
CA TYR A 204 22.13 3.37 -17.31
C TYR A 204 23.41 3.18 -18.14
N GLN A 205 23.38 3.49 -19.43
CA GLN A 205 24.56 3.41 -20.31
C GLN A 205 25.71 4.30 -19.82
N GLU A 206 25.37 5.43 -19.20
CA GLU A 206 26.35 6.39 -18.66
C GLU A 206 26.48 6.29 -17.13
N MET A 207 25.45 5.79 -16.43
CA MET A 207 25.33 5.82 -14.97
C MET A 207 25.07 4.42 -14.40
N GLN A 208 26.10 3.59 -14.30
CA GLN A 208 25.94 2.20 -13.84
C GLN A 208 25.41 2.07 -12.40
N HIS A 209 25.56 3.10 -11.55
CA HIS A 209 24.95 3.10 -10.20
C HIS A 209 23.41 3.02 -10.23
N LEU A 210 22.76 3.28 -11.36
CA LEU A 210 21.32 3.10 -11.54
C LEU A 210 20.89 1.63 -11.59
N ALA A 211 21.81 0.67 -11.56
CA ALA A 211 21.50 -0.76 -11.53
C ALA A 211 20.55 -1.13 -10.39
N PHE A 212 20.68 -0.49 -9.21
CA PHE A 212 19.76 -0.68 -8.10
C PHE A 212 18.32 -0.29 -8.44
N TYR A 213 18.14 0.88 -9.06
CA TYR A 213 16.79 1.36 -9.42
C TYR A 213 16.18 0.52 -10.54
N LEU A 214 16.98 0.07 -11.52
CA LEU A 214 16.53 -0.89 -12.53
C LEU A 214 16.09 -2.21 -11.91
N HIS A 215 16.88 -2.76 -10.99
CA HIS A 215 16.50 -3.94 -10.21
C HIS A 215 15.13 -3.75 -9.55
N TYR A 216 14.94 -2.61 -8.86
CA TYR A 216 13.74 -2.32 -8.10
C TYR A 216 12.50 -2.17 -9.00
N GLU A 217 12.61 -1.41 -10.10
CA GLU A 217 11.50 -1.25 -11.06
C GLU A 217 11.12 -2.59 -11.73
N PHE A 218 12.10 -3.39 -12.17
CA PHE A 218 11.84 -4.69 -12.73
C PHE A 218 11.22 -5.66 -11.70
N PHE A 219 11.65 -5.58 -10.44
CA PHE A 219 11.06 -6.36 -9.34
C PHE A 219 9.59 -6.01 -9.14
N LEU A 220 9.24 -4.71 -9.09
CA LEU A 220 7.85 -4.24 -8.95
C LEU A 220 6.96 -4.64 -10.15
N LEU A 221 7.54 -4.72 -11.34
CA LEU A 221 6.86 -5.17 -12.57
C LEU A 221 6.75 -6.70 -12.69
N GLY A 222 7.28 -7.46 -11.74
CA GLY A 222 7.32 -8.92 -11.79
C GLY A 222 8.24 -9.49 -12.88
N LYS A 223 9.10 -8.68 -13.49
CA LYS A 223 10.07 -9.09 -14.52
C LYS A 223 11.31 -9.67 -13.86
N ARG A 224 11.20 -10.94 -13.46
CA ARG A 224 12.16 -11.62 -12.62
C ARG A 224 13.57 -11.68 -13.20
N GLU A 225 13.74 -12.06 -14.45
CA GLU A 225 15.05 -12.24 -15.08
C GLU A 225 15.84 -10.92 -15.08
N GLU A 226 15.20 -9.84 -15.49
CA GLU A 226 15.80 -8.52 -15.53
C GLU A 226 16.07 -8.01 -14.10
N ALA A 227 15.15 -8.21 -13.17
CA ALA A 227 15.34 -7.84 -11.77
C ALA A 227 16.57 -8.55 -11.18
N VAL A 228 16.71 -9.86 -11.38
CA VAL A 228 17.89 -10.61 -10.93
C VAL A 228 19.16 -10.10 -11.60
N LYS A 229 19.14 -9.91 -12.92
CA LYS A 229 20.28 -9.38 -13.68
C LYS A 229 20.81 -8.08 -13.10
N TYR A 230 19.93 -7.08 -12.94
CA TYR A 230 20.33 -5.76 -12.45
C TYR A 230 20.63 -5.76 -10.94
N GLY A 231 19.97 -6.61 -10.14
CA GLY A 231 20.31 -6.80 -8.74
C GLY A 231 21.74 -7.33 -8.53
N LEU A 232 22.13 -8.34 -9.31
CA LEU A 232 23.49 -8.85 -9.29
C LEU A 232 24.54 -7.82 -9.79
N GLN A 233 24.17 -6.98 -10.75
CA GLN A 233 25.03 -5.86 -11.18
C GLN A 233 25.16 -4.81 -10.08
N ALA A 234 24.08 -4.44 -9.41
CA ALA A 234 24.11 -3.51 -8.29
C ALA A 234 25.01 -3.99 -7.16
N LEU A 235 24.94 -5.28 -6.81
CA LEU A 235 25.78 -5.86 -5.74
C LEU A 235 27.29 -5.85 -6.06
N ARG A 236 27.69 -5.72 -7.32
CA ARG A 236 29.08 -5.60 -7.76
C ARG A 236 29.65 -4.18 -7.64
N LEU A 237 28.80 -3.20 -7.39
CA LEU A 237 29.25 -1.81 -7.24
C LEU A 237 29.86 -1.62 -5.85
N ASP A 238 31.12 -1.20 -5.78
CA ASP A 238 31.84 -0.99 -4.52
C ASP A 238 31.19 0.11 -3.67
N ASN A 239 30.62 1.13 -4.32
CA ASN A 239 30.00 2.31 -3.70
C ASN A 239 28.48 2.19 -3.52
N LEU A 240 27.89 0.99 -3.69
CA LEU A 240 26.47 0.80 -3.39
C LEU A 240 26.22 1.00 -1.92
N ASP A 241 25.33 1.92 -1.58
CA ASP A 241 24.89 2.19 -0.22
C ASP A 241 24.40 0.90 0.48
N GLY A 242 24.72 0.77 1.77
CA GLY A 242 24.37 -0.41 2.56
C GLY A 242 22.86 -0.68 2.60
N VAL A 243 22.04 0.37 2.65
CA VAL A 243 20.57 0.26 2.62
C VAL A 243 20.09 -0.34 1.31
N TYR A 244 20.64 0.09 0.18
CA TYR A 244 20.27 -0.44 -1.14
C TYR A 244 20.77 -1.87 -1.32
N ARG A 245 21.98 -2.17 -0.83
CA ARG A 245 22.55 -3.53 -0.83
C ARG A 245 21.67 -4.49 -0.02
N TYR A 246 21.20 -4.04 1.14
CA TYR A 246 20.27 -4.79 1.98
C TYR A 246 18.96 -5.09 1.22
N GLU A 247 18.35 -4.09 0.59
CA GLU A 247 17.11 -4.26 -0.17
C GLU A 247 17.27 -5.20 -1.36
N VAL A 248 18.41 -5.13 -2.08
CA VAL A 248 18.70 -6.07 -3.17
C VAL A 248 18.74 -7.50 -2.66
N PHE A 249 19.36 -7.75 -1.49
CA PHE A 249 19.37 -9.10 -0.91
C PHE A 249 17.96 -9.58 -0.56
N LEU A 250 17.10 -8.72 0.02
CA LEU A 250 15.71 -9.08 0.32
C LEU A 250 14.94 -9.46 -0.95
N ASN A 251 15.02 -8.62 -1.99
CA ASN A 251 14.29 -8.82 -3.24
C ASN A 251 14.77 -10.06 -3.99
N LEU A 252 16.10 -10.30 -4.04
CA LEU A 252 16.66 -11.51 -4.63
C LEU A 252 16.25 -12.77 -3.86
N ALA A 253 16.15 -12.69 -2.53
CA ALA A 253 15.69 -13.81 -1.71
C ALA A 253 14.24 -14.19 -1.99
N MET A 254 13.36 -13.18 -2.14
CA MET A 254 11.95 -13.40 -2.52
C MET A 254 11.79 -13.99 -3.93
N MET A 255 12.77 -13.76 -4.79
CA MET A 255 12.79 -14.30 -6.16
C MET A 255 13.59 -15.59 -6.29
N ALA A 256 14.18 -16.12 -5.22
CA ALA A 256 15.01 -17.32 -5.30
C ALA A 256 14.18 -18.55 -5.68
N GLU A 257 14.70 -19.38 -6.61
CA GLU A 257 14.04 -20.62 -7.00
C GLU A 257 14.18 -21.71 -5.96
N LYS A 258 15.33 -21.70 -5.29
CA LYS A 258 15.65 -22.64 -4.22
C LYS A 258 15.59 -21.92 -2.89
N ASN A 259 14.84 -22.47 -1.97
CA ASN A 259 14.69 -21.93 -0.62
C ASN A 259 16.04 -21.70 0.09
N GLU A 260 16.98 -22.67 -0.01
CA GLU A 260 18.31 -22.56 0.56
C GLU A 260 19.08 -21.33 0.06
N HIS A 261 18.96 -21.00 -1.24
CA HIS A 261 19.58 -19.81 -1.80
C HIS A 261 18.96 -18.53 -1.27
N GLY A 262 17.62 -18.50 -1.14
CA GLY A 262 16.90 -17.39 -0.51
C GLY A 262 17.37 -17.17 0.94
N GLN A 263 17.49 -18.24 1.72
CA GLN A 263 17.98 -18.16 3.10
C GLN A 263 19.41 -17.62 3.18
N ASP A 264 20.34 -18.05 2.30
CA ASP A 264 21.71 -17.52 2.24
C ASP A 264 21.72 -16.00 1.96
N LEU A 265 20.90 -15.54 1.02
CA LEU A 265 20.78 -14.11 0.72
C LEU A 265 20.27 -13.31 1.93
N LEU A 266 19.28 -13.84 2.67
CA LEU A 266 18.76 -13.18 3.87
C LEU A 266 19.78 -13.17 5.02
N GLN A 267 20.59 -14.22 5.18
CA GLN A 267 21.69 -14.24 6.14
C GLN A 267 22.75 -13.18 5.81
N ARG A 268 23.02 -12.94 4.52
CA ARG A 268 23.89 -11.83 4.09
C ARG A 268 23.28 -10.46 4.39
N ALA A 269 21.96 -10.31 4.20
CA ALA A 269 21.26 -9.09 4.59
C ALA A 269 21.36 -8.85 6.10
N ILE A 270 21.12 -9.87 6.93
CA ILE A 270 21.25 -9.80 8.39
C ILE A 270 22.68 -9.43 8.80
N LYS A 271 23.70 -10.05 8.18
CA LYS A 271 25.10 -9.73 8.46
C LYS A 271 25.45 -8.27 8.12
N LEU A 272 24.78 -7.70 7.14
CA LEU A 272 24.94 -6.29 6.74
C LEU A 272 24.24 -5.34 7.72
N CYS A 273 23.05 -5.72 8.19
CA CYS A 273 22.24 -4.92 9.10
C CYS A 273 21.34 -5.83 9.96
N ASP A 274 21.79 -6.16 11.16
CA ASP A 274 21.12 -7.03 12.13
C ASP A 274 20.03 -6.33 12.96
N SER A 275 19.98 -5.01 12.87
CA SER A 275 19.02 -4.15 13.60
C SER A 275 17.71 -3.91 12.85
N ARG A 276 17.45 -4.63 11.76
CA ARG A 276 16.25 -4.52 10.93
C ARG A 276 15.47 -5.83 10.90
N ARG A 277 14.14 -5.75 11.10
CA ARG A 277 13.23 -6.91 11.16
C ARG A 277 12.98 -7.59 9.81
N GLU A 278 13.08 -6.87 8.69
CA GLU A 278 12.63 -7.33 7.37
C GLU A 278 13.30 -8.64 6.93
N ALA A 279 14.64 -8.75 7.11
CA ALA A 279 15.36 -9.95 6.73
C ALA A 279 15.01 -11.15 7.64
N TYR A 280 14.83 -10.95 8.93
CA TYR A 280 14.42 -12.01 9.87
C TYR A 280 13.01 -12.49 9.60
N HIS A 281 12.08 -11.56 9.33
CA HIS A 281 10.72 -11.90 8.93
C HIS A 281 10.71 -12.82 7.70
N LEU A 282 11.38 -12.41 6.61
CA LEU A 282 11.45 -13.21 5.39
C LEU A 282 12.18 -14.54 5.61
N LEU A 283 13.23 -14.56 6.44
CA LEU A 283 13.96 -15.78 6.78
C LEU A 283 13.05 -16.78 7.52
N ALA A 284 12.27 -16.32 8.51
CA ALA A 284 11.32 -17.17 9.21
C ALA A 284 10.27 -17.76 8.24
N LEU A 285 9.76 -16.97 7.27
CA LEU A 285 8.84 -17.48 6.25
C LEU A 285 9.49 -18.57 5.39
N LEU A 286 10.72 -18.36 4.90
CA LEU A 286 11.43 -19.36 4.10
C LEU A 286 11.80 -20.61 4.91
N GLN A 287 12.08 -20.47 6.20
CA GLN A 287 12.33 -21.61 7.09
C GLN A 287 11.05 -22.43 7.29
N MET A 288 9.89 -21.81 7.48
CA MET A 288 8.60 -22.53 7.50
C MET A 288 8.35 -23.28 6.20
N ASP A 289 8.55 -22.62 5.04
CA ASP A 289 8.36 -23.23 3.72
C ASP A 289 9.35 -24.40 3.46
N ALA A 290 10.49 -24.43 4.16
CA ALA A 290 11.48 -25.52 4.11
C ALA A 290 11.23 -26.63 5.16
N GLY A 291 10.17 -26.54 5.96
CA GLY A 291 9.91 -27.46 7.06
C GLY A 291 10.84 -27.31 8.27
N GLN A 292 11.60 -26.22 8.33
CA GLN A 292 12.52 -25.87 9.44
C GLN A 292 11.78 -25.06 10.51
N SER A 293 10.65 -25.59 11.00
CA SER A 293 9.70 -24.84 11.82
C SER A 293 10.27 -24.43 13.17
N ALA A 294 11.11 -25.26 13.79
CA ALA A 294 11.76 -24.93 15.06
C ALA A 294 12.77 -23.77 14.93
N GLU A 295 13.49 -23.69 13.82
CA GLU A 295 14.35 -22.57 13.48
C GLU A 295 13.54 -21.30 13.15
N ALA A 296 12.42 -21.46 12.47
CA ALA A 296 11.51 -20.36 12.16
C ALA A 296 10.97 -19.68 13.43
N VAL A 297 10.60 -20.45 14.45
CA VAL A 297 10.20 -19.92 15.77
C VAL A 297 11.30 -19.06 16.36
N LYS A 298 12.53 -19.58 16.46
CA LYS A 298 13.67 -18.82 17.01
C LYS A 298 13.96 -17.54 16.23
N THR A 299 13.86 -17.61 14.91
CA THR A 299 14.08 -16.47 14.02
C THR A 299 12.99 -15.40 14.22
N ALA A 300 11.73 -15.81 14.34
CA ALA A 300 10.60 -14.90 14.58
C ALA A 300 10.64 -14.29 15.99
N GLU A 301 10.99 -15.06 17.03
CA GLU A 301 11.23 -14.56 18.38
C GLU A 301 12.32 -13.48 18.38
N HIS A 302 13.46 -13.77 17.74
CA HIS A 302 14.55 -12.79 17.64
C HIS A 302 14.11 -11.53 16.88
N CYS A 303 13.38 -11.69 15.78
CA CYS A 303 12.80 -10.57 15.02
C CYS A 303 12.04 -9.60 15.93
N LEU A 304 11.22 -10.10 16.85
CA LEU A 304 10.43 -9.26 17.76
C LEU A 304 11.28 -8.54 18.82
N THR A 305 12.50 -9.00 19.13
CA THR A 305 13.41 -8.28 20.05
C THR A 305 13.97 -6.99 19.45
N ILE A 306 13.99 -6.89 18.13
CA ILE A 306 14.50 -5.71 17.40
C ILE A 306 13.51 -4.56 17.52
N LYS A 307 13.97 -3.43 18.05
CA LYS A 307 13.12 -2.24 18.24
C LYS A 307 12.80 -1.57 16.90
N GLU A 308 11.63 -0.98 16.85
CA GLU A 308 11.23 -0.12 15.74
C GLU A 308 12.19 1.08 15.62
N PRO A 309 12.71 1.39 14.42
CA PRO A 309 13.60 2.52 14.23
C PRO A 309 12.88 3.84 14.46
N LYS A 310 13.57 4.82 15.03
CA LYS A 310 13.00 6.18 15.24
C LYS A 310 12.78 6.94 13.94
N ILE A 311 13.53 6.60 12.91
CA ILE A 311 13.49 7.22 11.59
C ILE A 311 13.33 6.09 10.58
N TYR A 312 12.27 6.18 9.77
CA TYR A 312 12.04 5.24 8.68
C TYR A 312 12.76 5.70 7.42
N GLU A 313 13.58 4.83 6.88
CA GLU A 313 14.00 4.93 5.48
C GLU A 313 12.88 4.40 4.58
N TRP A 314 12.90 4.78 3.31
CA TRP A 314 11.86 4.35 2.35
C TRP A 314 11.76 2.83 2.16
N THR A 315 12.83 2.09 2.48
CA THR A 315 12.87 0.62 2.42
C THR A 315 12.31 -0.07 3.67
N HIS A 316 12.02 0.66 4.74
CA HIS A 316 11.39 0.10 5.93
C HIS A 316 9.95 -0.33 5.66
N ARG A 317 9.56 -1.45 6.30
CA ARG A 317 8.23 -2.05 6.23
C ARG A 317 7.58 -1.99 7.61
N PRO A 318 6.89 -0.89 7.94
CA PRO A 318 6.35 -0.65 9.29
C PRO A 318 5.45 -1.77 9.80
N GLU A 319 4.73 -2.45 8.91
CA GLU A 319 3.85 -3.57 9.25
C GLU A 319 4.60 -4.74 9.91
N ILE A 320 5.90 -4.91 9.65
CA ILE A 320 6.74 -5.95 10.27
C ILE A 320 7.09 -5.59 11.72
N TYR A 321 7.11 -4.28 12.03
CA TYR A 321 7.29 -3.81 13.40
C TYR A 321 5.98 -3.78 14.20
N GLY A 322 4.85 -3.89 13.52
CA GLY A 322 3.51 -4.03 14.08
C GLY A 322 2.98 -5.46 13.98
N TRP A 323 1.76 -5.58 13.48
CA TRP A 323 0.98 -6.82 13.45
C TRP A 323 1.69 -8.00 12.75
N LYS A 324 2.40 -7.73 11.64
CA LYS A 324 2.99 -8.77 10.79
C LYS A 324 4.14 -9.51 11.47
N GLY A 325 4.89 -8.83 12.33
CA GLY A 325 5.94 -9.47 13.14
C GLY A 325 5.35 -10.47 14.13
N HIS A 326 4.30 -10.11 14.85
CA HIS A 326 3.59 -11.00 15.78
C HIS A 326 2.89 -12.15 15.04
N ALA A 327 2.20 -11.85 13.93
CA ALA A 327 1.59 -12.87 13.10
C ALA A 327 2.62 -13.89 12.58
N THR A 328 3.84 -13.45 12.21
CA THR A 328 4.91 -14.35 11.79
C THR A 328 5.31 -15.33 12.90
N LEU A 329 5.37 -14.88 14.15
CA LEU A 329 5.63 -15.75 15.29
C LEU A 329 4.50 -16.76 15.51
N ALA A 330 3.24 -16.33 15.43
CA ALA A 330 2.08 -17.24 15.53
C ALA A 330 2.12 -18.30 14.42
N TRP A 331 2.39 -17.89 13.17
CA TRP A 331 2.51 -18.80 12.03
C TRP A 331 3.68 -19.81 12.21
N ALA A 332 4.81 -19.36 12.76
CA ALA A 332 5.96 -20.24 13.04
C ALA A 332 5.62 -21.28 14.11
N HIS A 333 4.93 -20.91 15.19
CA HIS A 333 4.46 -21.87 16.20
C HIS A 333 3.48 -22.87 15.60
N ARG A 334 2.50 -22.41 14.81
CA ARG A 334 1.54 -23.31 14.14
C ARG A 334 2.25 -24.29 13.20
N ALA A 335 3.19 -23.80 12.38
CA ALA A 335 4.02 -24.66 11.52
C ALA A 335 4.88 -25.65 12.32
N ASN A 336 5.20 -25.34 13.57
CA ASN A 336 5.93 -26.23 14.50
C ASN A 336 5.02 -27.20 15.25
N GLY A 337 3.70 -27.15 15.04
CA GLY A 337 2.73 -27.98 15.73
C GLY A 337 2.28 -27.43 17.11
N ASP A 338 2.68 -26.21 17.46
CA ASP A 338 2.36 -25.55 18.73
C ASP A 338 1.10 -24.67 18.58
N GLU A 339 -0.06 -25.29 18.28
CA GLU A 339 -1.31 -24.57 18.00
C GLU A 339 -1.76 -23.69 19.17
N ASP A 340 -1.61 -24.18 20.41
CA ASP A 340 -2.00 -23.44 21.63
C ASP A 340 -1.23 -22.11 21.73
N LYS A 341 0.07 -22.12 21.45
CA LYS A 341 0.89 -20.90 21.47
C LYS A 341 0.56 -19.96 20.33
N ALA A 342 0.28 -20.50 19.15
CA ALA A 342 -0.14 -19.68 18.01
C ALA A 342 -1.46 -18.96 18.34
N ALA A 343 -2.43 -19.66 18.89
CA ALA A 343 -3.72 -19.10 19.31
C ALA A 343 -3.56 -18.05 20.43
N GLU A 344 -2.69 -18.30 21.43
CA GLU A 344 -2.38 -17.33 22.50
C GLU A 344 -1.82 -16.01 21.93
N ILE A 345 -0.89 -16.09 20.97
CA ILE A 345 -0.32 -14.91 20.33
C ILE A 345 -1.38 -14.14 19.52
N GLU A 346 -2.19 -14.85 18.74
CA GLU A 346 -3.26 -14.24 17.95
C GLU A 346 -4.32 -13.58 18.84
N GLU A 347 -4.74 -14.23 19.93
CA GLU A 347 -5.70 -13.65 20.87
C GLU A 347 -5.13 -12.40 21.55
N LYS A 348 -3.86 -12.44 21.96
CA LYS A 348 -3.18 -11.27 22.53
C LYS A 348 -3.09 -10.12 21.52
N MET A 349 -2.80 -10.40 20.24
CA MET A 349 -2.82 -9.38 19.19
C MET A 349 -4.20 -8.71 19.13
N LEU A 350 -5.29 -9.48 19.15
CA LEU A 350 -6.65 -8.95 19.12
C LEU A 350 -7.00 -8.16 20.38
N GLU A 351 -6.50 -8.56 21.57
CA GLU A 351 -6.67 -7.79 22.80
C GLU A 351 -5.95 -6.44 22.74
N ASP A 352 -4.69 -6.44 22.28
CA ASP A 352 -3.87 -5.23 22.11
C ASP A 352 -4.47 -4.30 21.02
N GLY A 353 -5.11 -4.86 20.01
CA GLY A 353 -5.86 -4.13 18.99
C GLY A 353 -7.13 -3.45 19.50
N GLY A 354 -7.66 -3.93 20.62
CA GLY A 354 -8.88 -3.39 21.24
C GLY A 354 -10.17 -3.78 20.52
N LYS A 355 -11.26 -3.09 20.86
CA LYS A 355 -12.59 -3.33 20.27
C LYS A 355 -13.04 -2.16 19.39
N PRO A 356 -13.93 -2.40 18.39
CA PRO A 356 -14.53 -3.70 18.03
C PRO A 356 -13.54 -4.61 17.31
N ARG A 357 -13.68 -5.92 17.49
CA ARG A 357 -12.94 -6.95 16.74
C ARG A 357 -13.65 -7.25 15.41
N ILE A 358 -12.87 -7.46 14.37
CA ILE A 358 -13.40 -7.77 13.03
C ILE A 358 -12.86 -9.13 12.57
N SER A 359 -13.73 -9.97 12.03
CA SER A 359 -13.36 -11.26 11.44
C SER A 359 -13.49 -11.21 9.92
N LEU A 360 -12.40 -11.42 9.20
CA LEU A 360 -12.38 -11.63 7.76
C LEU A 360 -12.59 -13.13 7.46
N LEU A 361 -13.70 -13.45 6.81
CA LEU A 361 -14.09 -14.81 6.45
C LEU A 361 -13.71 -15.05 5.00
N HIS A 362 -12.59 -15.75 4.76
CA HIS A 362 -11.96 -15.86 3.45
C HIS A 362 -12.12 -17.26 2.86
N ALA A 363 -13.16 -17.47 2.07
CA ALA A 363 -13.29 -18.72 1.30
C ALA A 363 -12.34 -18.70 0.09
N THR A 364 -11.53 -19.75 -0.06
CA THR A 364 -10.60 -19.91 -1.19
C THR A 364 -10.54 -21.36 -1.65
N ARG A 365 -10.31 -21.58 -2.97
CA ARG A 365 -10.14 -22.88 -3.58
C ARG A 365 -9.19 -22.80 -4.78
N GLY A 366 -8.10 -23.58 -4.77
CA GLY A 366 -7.13 -23.67 -5.86
C GLY A 366 -6.36 -22.37 -6.14
N ARG A 367 -6.46 -21.36 -5.27
CA ARG A 367 -5.88 -20.01 -5.44
C ARG A 367 -5.07 -19.56 -4.23
N TRP A 368 -4.45 -20.49 -3.51
CA TRP A 368 -3.73 -20.21 -2.26
C TRP A 368 -2.78 -19.01 -2.32
N SER A 369 -2.08 -18.82 -3.46
CA SER A 369 -1.15 -17.69 -3.63
C SER A 369 -1.88 -16.34 -3.69
N GLN A 370 -2.99 -16.27 -4.41
CA GLN A 370 -3.85 -15.08 -4.48
C GLN A 370 -4.53 -14.82 -3.15
N ALA A 371 -4.98 -15.88 -2.46
CA ALA A 371 -5.56 -15.79 -1.13
C ALA A 371 -4.61 -15.13 -0.11
N ILE A 372 -3.32 -15.53 -0.10
CA ILE A 372 -2.30 -14.89 0.74
C ILE A 372 -2.10 -13.41 0.36
N GLN A 373 -2.09 -13.08 -0.94
CA GLN A 373 -1.98 -11.69 -1.40
C GLN A 373 -3.18 -10.85 -0.94
N THR A 374 -4.39 -11.39 -1.06
CA THR A 374 -5.62 -10.73 -0.62
C THR A 374 -5.62 -10.54 0.89
N MET A 375 -5.26 -11.55 1.68
CA MET A 375 -5.10 -11.41 3.14
C MET A 375 -4.13 -10.27 3.49
N ASN A 376 -2.94 -10.25 2.90
CA ASN A 376 -1.95 -9.21 3.15
C ASN A 376 -2.46 -7.81 2.75
N MET A 377 -3.19 -7.70 1.65
CA MET A 377 -3.77 -6.44 1.19
C MET A 377 -4.82 -5.93 2.18
N TRP A 378 -5.76 -6.78 2.63
CA TRP A 378 -6.78 -6.40 3.60
C TRP A 378 -6.16 -5.94 4.91
N LEU A 379 -5.24 -6.72 5.48
CA LEU A 379 -4.57 -6.37 6.75
C LEU A 379 -3.68 -5.13 6.63
N SER A 380 -2.97 -4.93 5.51
CA SER A 380 -2.12 -3.75 5.32
C SER A 380 -2.90 -2.47 5.04
N ARG A 381 -4.15 -2.57 4.56
CA ARG A 381 -5.04 -1.42 4.34
C ARG A 381 -5.92 -1.10 5.55
N ALA A 382 -5.92 -1.92 6.57
CA ALA A 382 -6.62 -1.62 7.83
C ALA A 382 -5.90 -0.52 8.60
N THR A 383 -6.65 0.37 9.23
CA THR A 383 -6.13 1.38 10.17
C THR A 383 -5.62 0.71 11.44
N ASN A 384 -6.32 -0.32 11.90
CA ASN A 384 -5.96 -1.09 13.09
C ASN A 384 -5.97 -2.61 12.79
N PRO A 385 -4.96 -3.13 12.09
CA PRO A 385 -4.90 -4.55 11.74
C PRO A 385 -4.79 -5.49 12.94
N MET A 386 -4.39 -4.98 14.12
CA MET A 386 -4.33 -5.77 15.35
C MET A 386 -5.72 -6.17 15.87
N SER A 387 -6.77 -5.44 15.53
CA SER A 387 -8.16 -5.78 15.87
C SER A 387 -8.84 -6.69 14.84
N VAL A 388 -8.08 -7.18 13.84
CA VAL A 388 -8.62 -7.97 12.73
C VAL A 388 -8.08 -9.39 12.78
N GLU A 389 -8.95 -10.38 12.97
CA GLU A 389 -8.63 -11.78 12.71
C GLU A 389 -8.92 -12.14 11.26
N HIS A 390 -8.13 -13.02 10.70
CA HIS A 390 -8.33 -13.52 9.35
C HIS A 390 -8.43 -15.05 9.39
N ILE A 391 -9.48 -15.60 8.80
CA ILE A 391 -9.79 -17.03 8.82
C ILE A 391 -9.93 -17.50 7.38
N PHE A 392 -9.03 -18.36 6.91
CA PHE A 392 -9.23 -19.07 5.66
C PHE A 392 -10.28 -20.16 5.84
N ALA A 393 -11.11 -20.35 4.82
CA ALA A 393 -12.06 -21.46 4.78
C ALA A 393 -11.83 -22.23 3.47
N ILE A 394 -11.53 -23.51 3.60
CA ILE A 394 -11.03 -24.38 2.53
C ILE A 394 -11.97 -25.57 2.39
N ASP A 395 -12.30 -25.94 1.16
CA ASP A 395 -13.08 -27.16 0.89
C ASP A 395 -12.27 -28.41 1.29
N GLU A 396 -12.91 -29.41 1.92
CA GLU A 396 -12.27 -30.65 2.39
C GLU A 396 -11.50 -31.40 1.29
N ASP A 397 -11.94 -31.27 0.03
CA ASP A 397 -11.33 -31.94 -1.13
C ASP A 397 -10.17 -31.14 -1.76
N ASP A 398 -9.87 -29.91 -1.29
CA ASP A 398 -8.77 -29.06 -1.78
C ASP A 398 -7.51 -29.22 -0.93
N LYS A 399 -6.87 -30.39 -1.03
CA LYS A 399 -5.70 -30.73 -0.21
C LYS A 399 -4.48 -29.88 -0.49
N GLU A 400 -4.29 -29.39 -1.72
CA GLU A 400 -3.17 -28.51 -2.06
C GLU A 400 -3.29 -27.16 -1.33
N THR A 401 -4.46 -26.54 -1.38
CA THR A 401 -4.71 -25.26 -0.68
C THR A 401 -4.57 -25.44 0.82
N ASP A 402 -5.10 -26.52 1.40
CA ASP A 402 -4.97 -26.87 2.82
C ASP A 402 -3.49 -26.97 3.24
N GLU A 403 -2.68 -27.72 2.50
CA GLU A 403 -1.23 -27.83 2.76
C GLU A 403 -0.50 -26.49 2.67
N LYS A 404 -0.79 -25.69 1.62
CA LYS A 404 -0.15 -24.38 1.41
C LYS A 404 -0.55 -23.32 2.43
N LEU A 405 -1.73 -23.42 3.00
CA LEU A 405 -2.26 -22.49 3.99
C LEU A 405 -2.14 -23.00 5.45
N ALA A 406 -1.54 -24.17 5.68
CA ALA A 406 -1.49 -24.85 6.98
C ALA A 406 -0.89 -24.00 8.13
N ARG A 407 -0.02 -23.03 7.82
CA ARG A 407 0.54 -22.10 8.82
C ARG A 407 -0.39 -20.96 9.23
N PHE A 408 -1.48 -20.76 8.51
CA PHE A 408 -2.47 -19.71 8.82
C PHE A 408 -3.66 -20.29 9.58
N ARG A 409 -4.42 -19.44 10.25
CA ARG A 409 -5.67 -19.86 10.82
C ARG A 409 -6.64 -20.24 9.71
N ALA A 410 -7.06 -21.49 9.68
CA ALA A 410 -7.93 -22.05 8.65
C ALA A 410 -9.00 -22.97 9.26
N VAL A 411 -10.13 -23.07 8.57
CA VAL A 411 -11.19 -24.06 8.84
C VAL A 411 -11.47 -24.89 7.60
N ILE A 412 -11.71 -26.16 7.77
CA ILE A 412 -12.07 -27.07 6.68
C ILE A 412 -13.58 -27.16 6.61
N SER A 413 -14.14 -26.92 5.43
CA SER A 413 -15.57 -27.06 5.16
C SER A 413 -15.89 -28.41 4.51
N ASP A 414 -16.68 -29.21 5.19
CA ASP A 414 -17.22 -30.48 4.68
C ASP A 414 -18.41 -30.29 3.72
N ARG A 415 -19.02 -29.10 3.69
CA ARG A 415 -20.21 -28.80 2.90
C ARG A 415 -19.91 -28.49 1.43
N GLY A 416 -18.64 -28.23 1.10
CA GLY A 416 -18.18 -27.79 -0.22
C GLY A 416 -18.78 -26.45 -0.64
N TYR A 417 -18.19 -25.83 -1.68
CA TYR A 417 -18.59 -24.53 -2.22
C TYR A 417 -18.45 -23.35 -1.25
N SER A 418 -18.48 -22.15 -1.80
CA SER A 418 -18.15 -20.92 -1.08
C SER A 418 -19.07 -20.60 0.10
N VAL A 419 -20.37 -20.87 0.00
CA VAL A 419 -21.34 -20.63 1.09
C VAL A 419 -21.04 -21.51 2.30
N GLY A 420 -20.74 -22.80 2.08
CA GLY A 420 -20.34 -23.71 3.15
C GLY A 420 -19.06 -23.25 3.84
N ALA A 421 -18.08 -22.84 3.06
CA ALA A 421 -16.81 -22.35 3.55
C ALA A 421 -16.97 -21.05 4.37
N TRP A 422 -17.69 -20.05 3.86
CA TRP A 422 -17.95 -18.82 4.63
C TRP A 422 -18.72 -19.06 5.92
N ASN A 423 -19.72 -19.94 5.90
CA ASN A 423 -20.46 -20.28 7.12
C ASN A 423 -19.56 -20.97 8.15
N ALA A 424 -18.69 -21.90 7.73
CA ALA A 424 -17.74 -22.56 8.63
C ALA A 424 -16.75 -21.54 9.26
N ALA A 425 -16.27 -20.58 8.46
CA ALA A 425 -15.46 -19.51 8.99
C ALA A 425 -16.23 -18.61 9.99
N ALA A 426 -17.48 -18.27 9.68
CA ALA A 426 -18.34 -17.46 10.56
C ALA A 426 -18.60 -18.14 11.92
N ASP A 427 -18.80 -19.45 11.91
CA ASP A 427 -19.02 -20.25 13.12
C ASP A 427 -17.77 -20.30 14.02
N SER A 428 -16.55 -20.22 13.43
CA SER A 428 -15.28 -20.23 14.17
C SER A 428 -14.77 -18.84 14.55
N ALA A 429 -15.38 -17.80 14.04
CA ALA A 429 -14.93 -16.42 14.19
C ALA A 429 -15.24 -15.86 15.58
N SER A 430 -14.40 -14.95 16.11
CA SER A 430 -14.56 -14.30 17.42
C SER A 430 -14.92 -12.81 17.36
N GLY A 431 -14.88 -12.18 16.17
CA GLY A 431 -15.10 -10.74 16.02
C GLY A 431 -16.53 -10.27 16.28
N ASP A 432 -16.69 -9.03 16.66
CA ASP A 432 -17.99 -8.36 16.83
C ASP A 432 -18.66 -8.09 15.46
N MET A 433 -17.85 -8.04 14.40
CA MET A 433 -18.27 -7.93 13.01
C MET A 433 -17.67 -9.05 12.16
N LEU A 434 -18.45 -9.57 11.23
CA LEU A 434 -18.08 -10.61 10.29
C LEU A 434 -18.12 -10.06 8.86
N ILE A 435 -17.04 -10.20 8.13
CA ILE A 435 -16.92 -9.70 6.76
C ILE A 435 -16.56 -10.86 5.84
N GLN A 436 -17.46 -11.17 4.92
CA GLN A 436 -17.19 -12.10 3.82
C GLN A 436 -16.17 -11.48 2.87
N ILE A 437 -15.08 -12.20 2.59
CA ILE A 437 -14.14 -11.83 1.55
C ILE A 437 -13.87 -13.00 0.60
N ALA A 438 -13.37 -12.70 -0.58
CA ALA A 438 -12.93 -13.63 -1.60
C ALA A 438 -11.59 -13.17 -2.19
N ASP A 439 -10.91 -14.04 -2.95
CA ASP A 439 -9.59 -13.79 -3.54
C ASP A 439 -9.54 -12.55 -4.47
N ASP A 440 -10.69 -12.09 -4.95
CA ASP A 440 -10.87 -11.01 -5.92
C ASP A 440 -11.56 -9.75 -5.31
N PHE A 441 -11.65 -9.65 -3.98
CA PHE A 441 -12.17 -8.47 -3.28
C PHE A 441 -11.04 -7.54 -2.84
N GLU A 442 -11.15 -6.27 -3.21
CA GLU A 442 -10.18 -5.22 -2.89
C GLU A 442 -10.83 -4.14 -2.00
N PRO A 443 -10.39 -3.99 -0.73
CA PRO A 443 -10.92 -2.97 0.17
C PRO A 443 -10.28 -1.60 -0.07
N PRO A 444 -10.93 -0.48 0.27
CA PRO A 444 -10.29 0.82 0.36
C PRO A 444 -9.29 0.88 1.54
N VAL A 445 -8.38 1.85 1.52
CA VAL A 445 -7.50 2.13 2.67
C VAL A 445 -8.33 2.61 3.86
N GLY A 446 -8.06 2.10 5.05
CA GLY A 446 -8.81 2.44 6.28
C GLY A 446 -10.22 1.82 6.31
N TRP A 447 -10.45 0.74 5.58
CA TRP A 447 -11.74 0.07 5.46
C TRP A 447 -12.35 -0.31 6.81
N ASP A 448 -11.55 -0.76 7.75
CA ASP A 448 -11.95 -1.13 9.11
C ASP A 448 -12.58 0.04 9.86
N ARG A 449 -11.91 1.19 9.86
CA ARG A 449 -12.43 2.43 10.44
C ARG A 449 -13.71 2.88 9.75
N LEU A 450 -13.74 2.89 8.41
CA LEU A 450 -14.92 3.31 7.66
C LEU A 450 -16.16 2.44 7.98
N ILE A 451 -15.97 1.12 8.12
CA ILE A 451 -17.06 0.19 8.46
C ILE A 451 -17.53 0.42 9.90
N VAL A 452 -16.60 0.58 10.85
CA VAL A 452 -16.93 0.84 12.27
C VAL A 452 -17.67 2.18 12.40
N GLU A 453 -17.23 3.24 11.72
CA GLU A 453 -17.89 4.54 11.72
C GLU A 453 -19.32 4.46 11.12
N ALA A 454 -19.51 3.68 10.05
CA ALA A 454 -20.82 3.50 9.43
C ALA A 454 -21.82 2.74 10.32
N LEU A 455 -21.35 1.73 11.06
CA LEU A 455 -22.18 0.97 12.01
C LEU A 455 -22.43 1.73 13.31
N GLY A 456 -21.46 2.50 13.79
CA GLY A 456 -21.58 3.27 15.03
C GLY A 456 -22.06 2.42 16.21
N GLU A 457 -23.09 2.91 16.94
CA GLU A 457 -23.71 2.20 18.08
C GLU A 457 -24.47 0.93 17.65
N ASP A 458 -24.89 0.84 16.39
CA ASP A 458 -25.63 -0.29 15.82
C ASP A 458 -24.79 -1.59 15.73
N ILE A 459 -23.49 -1.54 16.03
CA ILE A 459 -22.61 -2.71 16.04
C ILE A 459 -23.08 -3.78 17.06
N ALA A 460 -23.76 -3.38 18.11
CA ALA A 460 -24.31 -4.26 19.14
C ALA A 460 -25.70 -4.85 18.77
N GLU A 461 -26.24 -4.47 17.60
CA GLU A 461 -27.56 -4.88 17.14
C GLU A 461 -27.45 -5.81 15.91
N PRO A 462 -28.49 -6.62 15.61
CA PRO A 462 -28.49 -7.47 14.40
C PRO A 462 -28.61 -6.61 13.13
N LYS A 463 -27.48 -6.22 12.53
CA LYS A 463 -27.38 -5.34 11.37
C LYS A 463 -26.55 -5.94 10.24
N VAL A 464 -26.84 -5.47 9.04
CA VAL A 464 -26.12 -5.78 7.79
C VAL A 464 -25.75 -4.46 7.13
N LEU A 465 -24.46 -4.26 6.84
CA LEU A 465 -23.97 -3.07 6.15
C LEU A 465 -23.98 -3.31 4.63
N ARG A 466 -24.66 -2.44 3.89
CA ARG A 466 -24.62 -2.44 2.42
C ARG A 466 -23.58 -1.44 1.93
N VAL A 467 -22.53 -1.97 1.32
CA VAL A 467 -21.45 -1.21 0.68
C VAL A 467 -21.53 -1.34 -0.84
N SER A 468 -20.78 -0.51 -1.58
CA SER A 468 -20.66 -0.64 -3.03
C SER A 468 -19.59 -1.68 -3.40
N ASP A 469 -19.85 -2.51 -4.42
CA ASP A 469 -18.85 -3.39 -5.03
C ASP A 469 -18.10 -2.72 -6.21
N GLY A 470 -18.41 -1.46 -6.47
CA GLY A 470 -17.82 -0.67 -7.56
C GLY A 470 -18.41 -0.93 -8.95
N ASN A 471 -19.34 -1.90 -9.09
CA ASN A 471 -19.89 -2.33 -10.39
C ASN A 471 -21.42 -2.23 -10.46
N ARG A 472 -22.13 -2.58 -9.37
CA ARG A 472 -23.59 -2.74 -9.36
C ARG A 472 -24.30 -1.53 -8.76
N THR A 473 -25.53 -1.31 -9.24
CA THR A 473 -26.42 -0.22 -8.77
C THR A 473 -27.81 -0.71 -8.34
N ASP A 474 -28.02 -2.04 -8.32
CA ASP A 474 -29.33 -2.67 -8.04
C ASP A 474 -29.57 -2.95 -6.55
N GLY A 475 -28.65 -2.53 -5.68
CA GLY A 475 -28.76 -2.67 -4.23
C GLY A 475 -28.54 -4.08 -3.69
N LEU A 476 -27.98 -5.01 -4.48
CA LEU A 476 -27.58 -6.33 -4.02
C LEU A 476 -26.37 -6.24 -3.09
N ILE A 477 -26.40 -6.95 -1.96
CA ILE A 477 -25.28 -7.06 -1.02
C ILE A 477 -24.34 -8.16 -1.50
N THR A 478 -23.31 -7.79 -2.28
CA THR A 478 -22.34 -8.74 -2.85
C THR A 478 -21.20 -9.09 -1.91
N CYS A 479 -20.93 -8.22 -0.91
CA CYS A 479 -20.00 -8.45 0.18
C CYS A 479 -20.78 -8.41 1.49
N ALA A 480 -20.98 -9.55 2.12
CA ALA A 480 -21.70 -9.62 3.39
C ALA A 480 -20.85 -9.03 4.52
N ILE A 481 -21.31 -7.94 5.11
CA ILE A 481 -20.75 -7.32 6.31
C ILE A 481 -21.88 -7.33 7.34
N VAL A 482 -21.73 -8.16 8.37
CA VAL A 482 -22.79 -8.37 9.35
C VAL A 482 -22.25 -8.24 10.76
N THR A 483 -23.11 -7.81 11.69
CA THR A 483 -22.77 -7.83 13.12
C THR A 483 -22.83 -9.26 13.67
N ARG A 484 -22.15 -9.51 14.78
CA ARG A 484 -22.22 -10.80 15.50
C ARG A 484 -23.66 -11.17 15.85
N GLU A 485 -24.46 -10.19 16.26
CA GLU A 485 -25.86 -10.38 16.63
C GLU A 485 -26.74 -10.78 15.42
N TRP A 486 -26.40 -10.24 14.22
CA TRP A 486 -27.05 -10.73 13.00
C TRP A 486 -26.75 -12.21 12.77
N HIS A 487 -25.47 -12.60 12.86
CA HIS A 487 -25.04 -13.98 12.65
C HIS A 487 -25.71 -14.94 13.66
N HIS A 488 -25.75 -14.58 14.93
CA HIS A 488 -26.45 -15.40 15.96
C HIS A 488 -27.92 -15.61 15.63
N LYS A 489 -28.61 -14.60 15.09
CA LYS A 489 -30.04 -14.63 14.84
C LYS A 489 -30.41 -15.25 13.49
N HIS A 490 -29.61 -15.02 12.44
CA HIS A 490 -29.98 -15.35 11.07
C HIS A 490 -28.94 -16.24 10.35
N GLY A 491 -27.77 -16.46 10.92
CA GLY A 491 -26.61 -17.02 10.25
C GLY A 491 -25.94 -16.00 9.29
N LEU A 492 -24.86 -16.38 8.62
CA LEU A 492 -24.25 -15.58 7.57
C LEU A 492 -25.01 -15.77 6.26
N PHE A 493 -25.07 -17.00 5.78
CA PHE A 493 -25.82 -17.41 4.60
C PHE A 493 -26.67 -18.64 4.89
N HIS A 494 -27.81 -18.75 4.20
CA HIS A 494 -28.65 -19.95 4.33
C HIS A 494 -27.95 -21.18 3.74
N GLY A 495 -27.81 -22.24 4.53
CA GLY A 495 -26.97 -23.40 4.24
C GLY A 495 -27.41 -24.28 3.07
N GLU A 496 -28.62 -24.11 2.49
CA GLU A 496 -29.03 -24.83 1.29
C GLU A 496 -28.40 -24.23 0.02
N TYR A 497 -27.91 -22.95 0.02
CA TYR A 497 -27.19 -22.39 -1.11
C TYR A 497 -25.75 -22.93 -1.17
N ARG A 498 -25.19 -22.96 -2.35
CA ARG A 498 -23.79 -23.33 -2.58
C ARG A 498 -22.92 -22.12 -2.92
N ASN A 499 -23.38 -21.29 -3.86
CA ASN A 499 -22.72 -20.05 -4.30
C ASN A 499 -23.77 -18.97 -4.59
N VAL A 500 -24.41 -19.06 -5.78
CA VAL A 500 -25.35 -18.07 -6.31
C VAL A 500 -26.64 -18.00 -5.51
N TYR A 501 -27.31 -16.84 -5.54
CA TYR A 501 -28.52 -16.51 -4.80
C TYR A 501 -28.38 -16.40 -3.26
N SER A 502 -27.22 -16.72 -2.68
CA SER A 502 -26.99 -16.49 -1.24
C SER A 502 -26.98 -15.00 -0.89
N ASP A 503 -26.44 -14.18 -1.77
CA ASP A 503 -26.45 -12.71 -1.75
C ASP A 503 -27.86 -12.13 -1.91
N ASN A 504 -28.67 -12.66 -2.83
CA ASN A 504 -30.09 -12.29 -2.98
C ASN A 504 -30.90 -12.62 -1.72
N ASP A 505 -30.69 -13.81 -1.14
CA ASP A 505 -31.38 -14.24 0.07
C ASP A 505 -30.98 -13.39 1.28
N LEU A 506 -29.68 -13.10 1.47
CA LEU A 506 -29.20 -12.20 2.51
C LEU A 506 -29.83 -10.81 2.36
N THR A 507 -29.78 -10.25 1.15
CA THR A 507 -30.33 -8.91 0.85
C THR A 507 -31.82 -8.86 1.17
N THR A 508 -32.57 -9.86 0.74
CA THR A 508 -34.03 -9.93 0.98
C THR A 508 -34.34 -10.10 2.46
N THR A 509 -33.62 -10.98 3.15
CA THR A 509 -33.82 -11.25 4.59
C THR A 509 -33.50 -10.00 5.42
N ALA A 510 -32.39 -9.31 5.11
CA ALA A 510 -31.99 -8.09 5.79
C ALA A 510 -32.95 -6.93 5.53
N THR A 511 -33.49 -6.82 4.30
CA THR A 511 -34.51 -5.82 3.95
C THR A 511 -35.79 -6.05 4.75
N LYS A 512 -36.30 -7.30 4.82
CA LYS A 512 -37.50 -7.64 5.60
C LYS A 512 -37.32 -7.38 7.08
N ALA A 513 -36.10 -7.62 7.60
CA ALA A 513 -35.80 -7.37 9.01
C ALA A 513 -35.61 -5.88 9.34
N GLY A 514 -35.55 -5.00 8.35
CA GLY A 514 -35.19 -3.58 8.55
C GLY A 514 -33.79 -3.40 9.11
N ALA A 515 -32.88 -4.32 8.78
CA ALA A 515 -31.56 -4.41 9.39
C ALA A 515 -30.43 -3.79 8.56
N ILE A 516 -30.74 -3.25 7.37
CA ILE A 516 -29.72 -2.71 6.45
C ILE A 516 -29.31 -1.31 6.90
N ILE A 517 -27.99 -1.10 6.98
CA ILE A 517 -27.37 0.22 7.08
C ILE A 517 -26.72 0.51 5.73
N GLU A 518 -27.06 1.65 5.13
CA GLU A 518 -26.54 2.07 3.83
C GLU A 518 -25.20 2.79 3.98
N ALA A 519 -24.17 2.31 3.28
CA ALA A 519 -22.83 2.91 3.24
C ALA A 519 -22.22 2.86 1.82
N PRO A 520 -22.90 3.42 0.79
CA PRO A 520 -22.46 3.31 -0.61
C PRO A 520 -21.13 4.06 -0.89
N GLN A 521 -20.70 4.94 0.01
CA GLN A 521 -19.39 5.61 -0.05
C GLN A 521 -18.21 4.66 0.24
N ILE A 522 -18.45 3.51 0.87
CA ILE A 522 -17.45 2.47 1.10
C ILE A 522 -17.47 1.56 -0.13
N VAL A 523 -16.36 1.54 -0.88
CA VAL A 523 -16.26 0.76 -2.10
C VAL A 523 -15.28 -0.40 -1.89
N ILE A 524 -15.82 -1.61 -1.76
CA ILE A 524 -15.04 -2.86 -1.78
C ILE A 524 -15.12 -3.39 -3.21
N ARG A 525 -14.07 -3.20 -3.99
CA ARG A 525 -14.07 -3.55 -5.43
C ARG A 525 -14.09 -5.05 -5.62
N HIS A 526 -15.03 -5.53 -6.44
CA HIS A 526 -15.13 -6.93 -6.83
C HIS A 526 -14.55 -7.09 -8.26
N HIS A 527 -13.35 -7.65 -8.36
CA HIS A 527 -12.65 -7.87 -9.63
C HIS A 527 -13.11 -9.15 -10.33
N HIS A 528 -14.41 -9.27 -10.58
CA HIS A 528 -14.97 -10.44 -11.22
C HIS A 528 -14.86 -10.36 -12.77
N PRO A 529 -14.62 -11.48 -13.50
CA PRO A 529 -14.51 -11.50 -14.97
C PRO A 529 -15.70 -10.88 -15.72
N PHE A 530 -16.91 -10.89 -15.15
CA PHE A 530 -18.08 -10.27 -15.77
C PHE A 530 -18.01 -8.74 -15.83
N PHE A 531 -17.20 -8.10 -15.00
CA PHE A 531 -17.08 -6.67 -14.92
C PHE A 531 -15.69 -6.15 -15.33
N ASN A 532 -14.73 -7.07 -15.54
CA ASN A 532 -13.36 -6.71 -15.83
C ASN A 532 -12.73 -7.67 -16.84
N ASP A 533 -12.63 -7.25 -18.09
CA ASP A 533 -12.08 -8.04 -19.22
C ASP A 533 -10.59 -8.45 -19.01
N LYS A 534 -9.89 -7.81 -18.06
CA LYS A 534 -8.51 -8.18 -17.73
C LYS A 534 -8.42 -9.38 -16.78
N VAL A 535 -9.51 -9.77 -16.14
CA VAL A 535 -9.60 -10.94 -15.26
C VAL A 535 -10.01 -12.14 -16.10
N LYS A 536 -9.19 -13.18 -16.11
CA LYS A 536 -9.47 -14.39 -16.87
C LYS A 536 -10.44 -15.30 -16.11
N MET A 537 -11.38 -15.89 -16.84
CA MET A 537 -12.21 -16.97 -16.34
C MET A 537 -11.32 -18.18 -16.02
N ASP A 538 -11.53 -18.81 -14.86
CA ASP A 538 -10.85 -20.05 -14.44
C ASP A 538 -11.87 -21.08 -13.90
N ALA A 539 -11.38 -22.28 -13.56
CA ALA A 539 -12.22 -23.39 -13.09
C ALA A 539 -13.04 -23.04 -11.82
N THR A 540 -12.57 -22.14 -10.97
CA THR A 540 -13.29 -21.71 -9.76
C THR A 540 -14.48 -20.83 -10.12
N TYR A 541 -14.32 -19.89 -11.06
CA TYR A 541 -15.44 -19.10 -11.58
C TYR A 541 -16.44 -19.96 -12.38
N GLU A 542 -15.95 -20.90 -13.21
CA GLU A 542 -16.81 -21.81 -13.97
C GLU A 542 -17.67 -22.67 -13.06
N ARG A 543 -17.08 -23.23 -11.98
CA ARG A 543 -17.81 -24.01 -10.97
C ARG A 543 -18.88 -23.17 -10.27
N GLY A 544 -18.58 -21.91 -9.97
CA GLY A 544 -19.51 -20.99 -9.32
C GLY A 544 -20.70 -20.60 -10.19
N ASN A 545 -20.52 -20.59 -11.52
CA ASN A 545 -21.50 -20.12 -12.51
C ASN A 545 -22.21 -21.25 -13.27
N ASP A 546 -22.28 -22.47 -12.73
CA ASP A 546 -22.97 -23.60 -13.35
C ASP A 546 -24.48 -23.28 -13.52
N PRO A 547 -25.04 -23.38 -14.75
CA PRO A 547 -26.45 -23.14 -15.00
C PRO A 547 -27.41 -24.04 -14.22
N ALA A 548 -27.00 -25.27 -13.89
CA ALA A 548 -27.80 -26.18 -13.08
C ALA A 548 -27.90 -25.67 -11.64
N GLU A 549 -26.81 -25.10 -11.11
CA GLU A 549 -26.79 -24.49 -9.78
C GLU A 549 -27.65 -23.23 -9.72
N TYR A 550 -27.63 -22.40 -10.76
CA TYR A 550 -28.55 -21.26 -10.85
C TYR A 550 -30.04 -21.67 -10.77
N LYS A 551 -30.41 -22.73 -11.50
CA LYS A 551 -31.77 -23.25 -11.48
C LYS A 551 -32.16 -23.78 -10.08
N ARG A 552 -31.25 -24.52 -9.44
CA ARG A 552 -31.44 -25.06 -8.09
C ARG A 552 -31.58 -23.94 -7.07
N ALA A 553 -30.66 -22.99 -7.07
CA ALA A 553 -30.63 -21.86 -6.13
C ALA A 553 -31.86 -20.95 -6.28
N LYS A 554 -32.31 -20.71 -7.53
CA LYS A 554 -33.55 -19.96 -7.81
C LYS A 554 -34.77 -20.65 -7.20
N ALA A 555 -34.84 -21.97 -7.25
CA ALA A 555 -35.95 -22.73 -6.64
C ALA A 555 -35.93 -22.63 -5.11
N ILE A 556 -34.75 -22.65 -4.48
CA ILE A 556 -34.58 -22.42 -3.04
C ILE A 556 -35.05 -21.02 -2.68
N TYR A 557 -34.62 -20.01 -3.43
CA TYR A 557 -35.00 -18.62 -3.21
C TYR A 557 -36.52 -18.42 -3.30
N ALA A 558 -37.16 -18.97 -4.34
CA ALA A 558 -38.60 -18.91 -4.51
C ALA A 558 -39.40 -19.59 -3.34
N LYS A 559 -38.86 -20.70 -2.82
CA LYS A 559 -39.44 -21.39 -1.66
C LYS A 559 -39.33 -20.54 -0.37
N ARG A 560 -38.21 -19.82 -0.21
CA ARG A 560 -37.94 -19.00 0.98
C ARG A 560 -38.64 -17.63 0.93
N HIS A 561 -38.89 -17.11 -0.26
CA HIS A 561 -39.50 -15.81 -0.50
C HIS A 561 -40.66 -15.90 -1.49
N PRO A 562 -41.72 -16.66 -1.17
CA PRO A 562 -42.81 -16.91 -2.11
C PRO A 562 -43.60 -15.66 -2.51
N GLU A 563 -43.51 -14.58 -1.73
CA GLU A 563 -44.15 -13.29 -2.02
C GLU A 563 -43.43 -12.48 -3.08
N LEU A 564 -42.22 -12.87 -3.52
CA LEU A 564 -41.39 -12.17 -4.51
C LEU A 564 -41.34 -12.88 -5.87
N VAL A 565 -42.05 -14.02 -6.03
CA VAL A 565 -42.00 -14.87 -7.23
C VAL A 565 -43.32 -14.85 -7.98
#